data_8a590d0ca65f93b4bf3d2f172b7e3095
#
_entry.id   8a590d0ca65f93b4bf3d2f172b7e3095
#
_cell.length_a   1.000
_cell.length_b   1.000
_cell.length_c   1.000
_cell.angle_alpha   90.00
_cell.angle_beta   90.00
_cell.angle_gamma   90.00
#
_symmetry.space_group_name_H-M   'P 1'
#
loop_
_entity.id
_entity.type
_entity.pdbx_description
1 polymer ?
#
loop_
_entity_poly.entity_id
_entity_poly.type
_entity_poly.pdbx_seq_one_letter_code
_entity_poly.pdbx_strand_id
1 'polypeptide(L)'
;SSWTQLDDPLIRRYSDCWRADAVGLAAGTYDMKVVPMKNGSEVAADAVTATNLTVQAYDRAGSAFSPKSTYKGAGAYNADGTLKAGAKVIYVTPATAKTVKANVGGAEHTGLQDIVYGLQKGTETSPIDIRIVGMINADDMDSFGSSAEGLQIKGKSNYADLNCTIEGIGEDSGIHGFGMLIRNAGNLELRNFAVMA
;
A
#
# COMPACT_ATOMS: atom_id res chain seq x y z
N SER A 1 5.66 -5.80 27.62
CA SER A 1 5.43 -5.69 26.16
C SER A 1 4.35 -4.67 25.91
N SER A 2 4.54 -3.79 24.95
CA SER A 2 3.55 -2.83 24.51
C SER A 2 2.81 -3.39 23.28
N TRP A 3 1.49 -3.17 23.22
CA TRP A 3 0.69 -3.47 22.04
C TRP A 3 0.70 -2.26 21.11
N THR A 4 0.78 -2.52 19.81
CA THR A 4 0.60 -1.51 18.76
C THR A 4 -0.69 -1.85 18.01
N GLN A 5 -1.59 -0.89 17.92
CA GLN A 5 -2.84 -1.07 17.17
C GLN A 5 -2.54 -1.07 15.66
N LEU A 6 -3.17 -1.99 14.94
CA LEU A 6 -3.19 -1.97 13.47
C LEU A 6 -4.09 -0.83 12.98
N ASP A 7 -3.75 -0.28 11.81
CA ASP A 7 -4.61 0.70 11.15
C ASP A 7 -5.97 0.07 10.79
N ASP A 8 -7.06 0.80 10.99
CA ASP A 8 -8.42 0.31 10.78
C ASP A 8 -8.65 -0.34 9.39
N PRO A 9 -8.12 0.20 8.26
CA PRO A 9 -8.31 -0.43 6.95
C PRO A 9 -7.66 -1.81 6.80
N LEU A 10 -6.75 -2.19 7.69
CA LEU A 10 -6.16 -3.53 7.73
C LEU A 10 -7.07 -4.56 8.41
N ILE A 11 -8.18 -4.12 9.03
CA ILE A 11 -9.13 -4.97 9.74
C ILE A 11 -10.44 -4.96 8.93
N ARG A 12 -10.77 -6.10 8.30
CA ARG A 12 -11.88 -6.16 7.35
C ARG A 12 -12.91 -7.21 7.74
N ARG A 13 -14.19 -6.87 7.47
CA ARG A 13 -15.32 -7.79 7.64
C ARG A 13 -15.55 -8.54 6.32
N TYR A 14 -15.47 -9.85 6.38
CA TYR A 14 -15.89 -10.77 5.31
C TYR A 14 -17.27 -11.35 5.64
N SER A 15 -17.83 -12.17 4.73
CA SER A 15 -19.15 -12.78 4.92
C SER A 15 -19.23 -13.66 6.19
N ASP A 16 -18.15 -14.34 6.51
CA ASP A 16 -18.07 -15.39 7.53
C ASP A 16 -17.07 -15.08 8.66
N CYS A 17 -16.19 -14.11 8.47
CA CYS A 17 -15.14 -13.81 9.45
C CYS A 17 -14.72 -12.35 9.47
N TRP A 18 -13.95 -11.98 10.48
CA TRP A 18 -13.10 -10.80 10.49
C TRP A 18 -11.67 -11.22 10.17
N ARG A 19 -11.01 -10.47 9.32
CA ARG A 19 -9.61 -10.66 8.96
C ARG A 19 -8.81 -9.42 9.29
N ALA A 20 -7.61 -9.60 9.83
CA ALA A 20 -6.62 -8.54 10.04
C ALA A 20 -5.33 -8.91 9.31
N ASP A 21 -4.80 -7.98 8.53
CA ASP A 21 -3.57 -8.14 7.77
C ASP A 21 -2.49 -7.21 8.36
N ALA A 22 -1.51 -7.77 9.06
CA ALA A 22 -0.37 -7.01 9.57
C ALA A 22 0.72 -6.92 8.50
N VAL A 23 1.06 -5.73 8.06
CA VAL A 23 2.06 -5.48 7.02
C VAL A 23 3.19 -4.59 7.54
N GLY A 24 4.37 -4.69 6.93
CA GLY A 24 5.52 -3.87 7.32
C GLY A 24 6.19 -4.31 8.62
N LEU A 25 6.04 -5.57 9.00
CA LEU A 25 6.72 -6.16 10.15
C LEU A 25 8.09 -6.70 9.74
N ALA A 26 9.09 -6.49 10.58
CA ALA A 26 10.38 -7.20 10.45
C ALA A 26 10.20 -8.70 10.67
N ALA A 27 11.14 -9.50 10.16
CA ALA A 27 11.19 -10.92 10.51
C ALA A 27 11.35 -11.09 12.02
N GLY A 28 10.55 -11.99 12.60
CA GLY A 28 10.56 -12.22 14.04
C GLY A 28 9.33 -12.97 14.54
N THR A 29 9.18 -13.01 15.85
CA THR A 29 8.05 -13.64 16.52
C THR A 29 7.20 -12.57 17.18
N TYR A 30 5.90 -12.63 16.95
CA TYR A 30 4.92 -11.65 17.42
C TYR A 30 3.74 -12.33 18.10
N ASP A 31 3.10 -11.59 18.97
CA ASP A 31 1.77 -11.93 19.47
C ASP A 31 0.75 -11.00 18.81
N MET A 32 -0.43 -11.51 18.53
CA MET A 32 -1.55 -10.74 17.99
C MET A 32 -2.71 -10.84 18.98
N LYS A 33 -3.33 -9.71 19.30
CA LYS A 33 -4.49 -9.62 20.17
C LYS A 33 -5.65 -9.01 19.39
N VAL A 34 -6.78 -9.66 19.42
CA VAL A 34 -8.05 -9.16 18.87
C VAL A 34 -8.97 -8.81 20.03
N VAL A 35 -9.48 -7.58 20.05
CA VAL A 35 -10.40 -7.10 21.07
C VAL A 35 -11.69 -6.69 20.38
N PRO A 36 -12.83 -7.36 20.66
CA PRO A 36 -14.11 -6.94 20.14
C PRO A 36 -14.52 -5.56 20.66
N MET A 37 -15.18 -4.78 19.79
CA MET A 37 -15.72 -3.47 20.13
C MET A 37 -17.25 -3.53 20.21
N LYS A 38 -17.85 -2.92 21.25
CA LYS A 38 -19.30 -2.76 21.39
C LYS A 38 -19.61 -1.32 21.76
N ASN A 39 -20.42 -0.66 20.94
CA ASN A 39 -20.81 0.74 21.16
C ASN A 39 -19.60 1.69 21.40
N GLY A 40 -18.50 1.47 20.66
CA GLY A 40 -17.29 2.28 20.76
C GLY A 40 -16.38 1.96 21.95
N SER A 41 -16.68 0.91 22.72
CA SER A 41 -15.85 0.50 23.87
C SER A 41 -15.31 -0.93 23.68
N GLU A 42 -14.11 -1.18 24.16
CA GLU A 42 -13.50 -2.52 24.17
C GLU A 42 -14.26 -3.48 25.09
N VAL A 43 -14.49 -4.70 24.61
CA VAL A 43 -14.99 -5.82 25.41
C VAL A 43 -13.81 -6.70 25.78
N ALA A 44 -13.01 -6.25 26.73
CA ALA A 44 -11.74 -6.89 27.10
C ALA A 44 -11.90 -8.36 27.56
N ALA A 45 -13.07 -8.71 28.11
CA ALA A 45 -13.37 -10.09 28.54
C ALA A 45 -13.45 -11.08 27.39
N ASP A 46 -13.76 -10.59 26.17
CA ASP A 46 -13.88 -11.39 24.95
C ASP A 46 -12.62 -11.29 24.05
N ALA A 47 -11.56 -10.69 24.58
CA ALA A 47 -10.30 -10.57 23.83
C ALA A 47 -9.65 -11.94 23.62
N VAL A 48 -9.15 -12.16 22.40
CA VAL A 48 -8.40 -13.37 22.02
C VAL A 48 -6.98 -12.99 21.65
N THR A 49 -6.01 -13.78 22.13
CA THR A 49 -4.60 -13.59 21.81
C THR A 49 -4.05 -14.83 21.12
N ALA A 50 -3.41 -14.65 19.98
CA ALA A 50 -2.57 -15.65 19.34
C ALA A 50 -1.09 -15.31 19.63
N THR A 51 -0.32 -16.27 20.06
CA THR A 51 1.07 -16.09 20.48
C THR A 51 2.04 -16.82 19.56
N ASN A 52 3.30 -16.38 19.55
CA ASN A 52 4.38 -17.00 18.81
C ASN A 52 4.13 -17.06 17.28
N LEU A 53 3.48 -16.05 16.72
CA LEU A 53 3.28 -15.94 15.28
C LEU A 53 4.60 -15.55 14.61
N THR A 54 5.05 -16.36 13.66
CA THR A 54 6.32 -16.13 12.98
C THR A 54 6.13 -15.30 11.71
N VAL A 55 6.79 -14.15 11.64
CA VAL A 55 6.95 -13.37 10.42
C VAL A 55 8.26 -13.79 9.76
N GLN A 56 8.17 -14.30 8.53
CA GLN A 56 9.33 -14.71 7.75
C GLN A 56 10.08 -13.49 7.22
N ALA A 57 11.37 -13.65 6.94
CA ALA A 57 12.13 -12.64 6.25
C ALA A 57 11.55 -12.40 4.85
N TYR A 58 11.40 -11.14 4.48
CA TYR A 58 10.94 -10.79 3.14
C TYR A 58 11.99 -11.20 2.10
N ASP A 59 11.59 -12.04 1.15
CA ASP A 59 12.49 -12.47 0.07
C ASP A 59 12.66 -11.36 -0.96
N ARG A 60 13.87 -10.84 -1.06
CA ARG A 60 14.29 -9.84 -2.05
C ARG A 60 15.27 -10.44 -3.06
N ALA A 61 15.18 -11.74 -3.30
CA ALA A 61 15.87 -12.40 -4.40
C ALA A 61 15.24 -11.99 -5.74
N GLY A 62 16.05 -11.93 -6.77
CA GLY A 62 15.59 -11.63 -8.12
C GLY A 62 16.13 -10.33 -8.70
N SER A 63 15.90 -10.14 -10.00
CA SER A 63 16.48 -9.06 -10.79
C SER A 63 16.05 -7.66 -10.33
N ALA A 64 14.84 -7.51 -9.82
CA ALA A 64 14.32 -6.23 -9.33
C ALA A 64 15.14 -5.67 -8.15
N PHE A 65 15.70 -6.55 -7.33
CA PHE A 65 16.50 -6.17 -6.15
C PHE A 65 18.02 -6.36 -6.39
N SER A 66 18.42 -6.55 -7.65
CA SER A 66 19.83 -6.74 -8.00
C SER A 66 20.71 -5.60 -7.48
N PRO A 67 21.91 -5.91 -6.95
CA PRO A 67 22.90 -4.88 -6.58
C PRO A 67 23.30 -3.97 -7.73
N LYS A 68 23.04 -4.39 -8.97
CA LYS A 68 23.28 -3.60 -10.20
C LYS A 68 22.18 -2.60 -10.48
N SER A 69 21.02 -2.68 -9.79
CA SER A 69 19.97 -1.69 -9.91
C SER A 69 20.46 -0.34 -9.36
N THR A 70 20.28 0.71 -10.15
CA THR A 70 20.68 2.08 -9.79
C THR A 70 20.07 2.52 -8.45
N TYR A 71 18.83 2.15 -8.19
CA TYR A 71 18.10 2.60 -7.00
C TYR A 71 18.18 1.64 -5.82
N LYS A 72 18.58 0.38 -6.05
CA LYS A 72 18.63 -0.68 -5.02
C LYS A 72 17.40 -0.68 -4.12
N GLY A 73 16.27 -0.25 -4.70
CA GLY A 73 15.11 0.16 -3.96
C GLY A 73 14.11 -0.96 -3.79
N ALA A 74 13.31 -0.78 -2.78
CA ALA A 74 12.17 -1.58 -2.47
C ALA A 74 10.95 -0.68 -2.27
N GLY A 75 10.82 0.33 -3.11
CA GLY A 75 9.77 1.31 -2.97
C GLY A 75 9.80 2.00 -1.60
N ALA A 76 8.70 1.96 -0.88
CA ALA A 76 8.56 2.57 0.45
C ALA A 76 9.12 1.71 1.59
N TYR A 77 9.71 0.55 1.30
CA TYR A 77 10.15 -0.42 2.30
C TYR A 77 11.67 -0.51 2.41
N ASN A 78 12.14 -0.91 3.58
CA ASN A 78 13.51 -1.31 3.83
C ASN A 78 13.74 -2.76 3.35
N ALA A 79 15.01 -3.16 3.29
CA ALA A 79 15.38 -4.52 2.87
C ALA A 79 14.85 -5.61 3.82
N ASP A 80 14.59 -5.28 5.07
CA ASP A 80 14.05 -6.20 6.08
C ASP A 80 12.51 -6.31 6.06
N GLY A 81 11.84 -5.61 5.14
CA GLY A 81 10.38 -5.63 5.01
C GLY A 81 9.64 -4.61 5.85
N THR A 82 10.33 -3.79 6.64
CA THR A 82 9.70 -2.69 7.39
C THR A 82 9.51 -1.46 6.52
N LEU A 83 8.53 -0.61 6.84
CA LEU A 83 8.39 0.69 6.19
C LEU A 83 9.60 1.58 6.47
N LYS A 84 10.03 2.33 5.46
CA LYS A 84 11.04 3.37 5.63
C LYS A 84 10.53 4.46 6.57
N ALA A 85 11.44 5.04 7.33
CA ALA A 85 11.10 6.14 8.23
C ALA A 85 10.47 7.31 7.46
N GLY A 86 9.37 7.85 8.00
CA GLY A 86 8.63 8.95 7.38
C GLY A 86 7.78 8.56 6.17
N ALA A 87 7.58 7.26 5.92
CA ALA A 87 6.70 6.81 4.85
C ALA A 87 5.26 7.29 5.07
N LYS A 88 4.66 7.80 4.00
CA LYS A 88 3.25 8.17 3.95
C LYS A 88 2.45 6.94 3.51
N VAL A 89 1.58 6.46 4.36
CA VAL A 89 0.68 5.33 4.05
C VAL A 89 -0.67 5.88 3.61
N ILE A 90 -1.13 5.45 2.44
CA ILE A 90 -2.38 5.90 1.82
C ILE A 90 -3.24 4.69 1.53
N TYR A 91 -4.36 4.56 2.24
CA TYR A 91 -5.33 3.49 2.01
C TYR A 91 -6.34 3.89 0.95
N VAL A 92 -6.52 3.03 -0.05
CA VAL A 92 -7.45 3.23 -1.15
C VAL A 92 -8.38 2.04 -1.26
N THR A 93 -9.67 2.30 -1.14
CA THR A 93 -10.75 1.30 -1.31
C THR A 93 -11.60 1.67 -2.53
N PRO A 94 -12.47 0.78 -3.05
CA PRO A 94 -13.45 1.14 -4.08
C PRO A 94 -14.26 2.38 -3.72
N ALA A 95 -14.70 2.49 -2.46
CA ALA A 95 -15.48 3.63 -2.00
C ALA A 95 -14.70 4.95 -1.90
N THR A 96 -13.37 4.88 -1.78
CA THR A 96 -12.53 6.07 -1.57
C THR A 96 -11.61 6.40 -2.75
N ALA A 97 -11.57 5.57 -3.79
CA ALA A 97 -10.66 5.76 -4.92
C ALA A 97 -10.78 7.15 -5.60
N LYS A 98 -12.00 7.74 -5.62
CA LYS A 98 -12.27 9.10 -6.11
C LYS A 98 -11.98 10.21 -5.11
N THR A 99 -12.01 9.91 -3.82
CA THR A 99 -12.10 10.95 -2.77
C THR A 99 -10.97 10.93 -1.76
N VAL A 100 -10.16 9.88 -1.77
CA VAL A 100 -8.99 9.79 -0.90
C VAL A 100 -8.07 10.99 -1.11
N LYS A 101 -7.58 11.56 -0.02
CA LYS A 101 -6.71 12.73 -0.05
C LYS A 101 -5.34 12.41 0.52
N ALA A 102 -4.32 12.93 -0.13
CA ALA A 102 -2.94 12.85 0.36
C ALA A 102 -2.13 14.08 -0.06
N ASN A 103 -1.19 14.47 0.78
CA ASN A 103 -0.20 15.48 0.41
C ASN A 103 0.98 14.79 -0.27
N VAL A 104 1.20 15.09 -1.54
CA VAL A 104 2.30 14.58 -2.35
C VAL A 104 3.02 15.74 -3.02
N GLY A 105 4.34 15.80 -2.82
CA GLY A 105 5.16 16.86 -3.40
C GLY A 105 4.80 18.28 -2.91
N GLY A 106 4.27 18.39 -1.69
CA GLY A 106 3.90 19.65 -1.06
C GLY A 106 2.53 20.20 -1.45
N ALA A 107 1.69 19.41 -2.15
CA ALA A 107 0.32 19.78 -2.50
C ALA A 107 -0.67 18.68 -2.10
N GLU A 108 -1.91 19.07 -1.74
CA GLU A 108 -2.99 18.10 -1.54
C GLU A 108 -3.48 17.62 -2.89
N HIS A 109 -3.59 16.30 -3.03
CA HIS A 109 -4.13 15.59 -4.17
C HIS A 109 -5.37 14.81 -3.76
N THR A 110 -6.36 14.69 -4.63
CA THR A 110 -7.63 14.01 -4.37
C THR A 110 -7.89 12.95 -5.44
N GLY A 111 -8.16 11.72 -5.00
CA GLY A 111 -8.34 10.55 -5.85
C GLY A 111 -7.02 9.85 -6.20
N LEU A 112 -7.11 8.55 -6.46
CA LEU A 112 -5.91 7.72 -6.68
C LEU A 112 -5.06 8.21 -7.85
N GLN A 113 -5.68 8.57 -9.00
CA GLN A 113 -4.92 9.06 -10.16
C GLN A 113 -4.20 10.37 -9.87
N ASP A 114 -4.85 11.32 -9.19
CA ASP A 114 -4.23 12.61 -8.88
C ASP A 114 -3.09 12.46 -7.88
N ILE A 115 -3.24 11.55 -6.91
CA ILE A 115 -2.18 11.24 -5.93
C ILE A 115 -0.93 10.71 -6.64
N VAL A 116 -1.07 9.71 -7.53
CA VAL A 116 0.10 9.19 -8.26
C VAL A 116 0.63 10.19 -9.29
N TYR A 117 -0.22 11.06 -9.82
CA TYR A 117 0.20 12.17 -10.68
C TYR A 117 1.06 13.19 -9.95
N GLY A 118 0.82 13.39 -8.65
CA GLY A 118 1.66 14.24 -7.79
C GLY A 118 3.12 13.83 -7.78
N LEU A 119 3.41 12.54 -7.94
CA LEU A 119 4.79 12.02 -8.02
C LEU A 119 5.54 12.55 -9.25
N GLN A 120 4.84 12.84 -10.35
CA GLN A 120 5.43 13.32 -11.59
C GLN A 120 6.15 14.67 -11.43
N LYS A 121 5.76 15.48 -10.45
CA LYS A 121 6.43 16.76 -10.17
C LYS A 121 7.88 16.58 -9.71
N GLY A 122 8.21 15.42 -9.15
CA GLY A 122 9.54 15.09 -8.65
C GLY A 122 9.97 15.91 -7.43
N THR A 123 8.98 16.40 -6.67
CA THR A 123 9.19 17.18 -5.44
C THR A 123 8.86 16.40 -4.18
N GLU A 124 8.27 15.21 -4.29
CA GLU A 124 8.07 14.31 -3.16
C GLU A 124 9.39 13.66 -2.74
N THR A 125 9.72 13.77 -1.49
CA THR A 125 10.95 13.19 -0.92
C THR A 125 10.67 12.09 0.10
N SER A 126 9.42 12.01 0.60
CA SER A 126 9.04 10.95 1.52
C SER A 126 8.77 9.66 0.76
N PRO A 127 9.06 8.49 1.34
CA PRO A 127 8.56 7.23 0.83
C PRO A 127 7.02 7.23 0.82
N ILE A 128 6.40 6.66 -0.20
CA ILE A 128 4.94 6.56 -0.31
C ILE A 128 4.54 5.10 -0.44
N ASP A 129 3.62 4.68 0.41
CA ASP A 129 3.01 3.35 0.39
C ASP A 129 1.51 3.48 0.13
N ILE A 130 1.07 3.11 -1.08
CA ILE A 130 -0.33 3.11 -1.47
C ILE A 130 -0.88 1.70 -1.29
N ARG A 131 -1.81 1.55 -0.37
CA ARG A 131 -2.43 0.27 0.01
C ARG A 131 -3.82 0.14 -0.60
N ILE A 132 -3.94 -0.73 -1.59
CA ILE A 132 -5.21 -1.07 -2.21
C ILE A 132 -5.90 -2.11 -1.34
N VAL A 133 -7.13 -1.82 -0.93
CA VAL A 133 -7.96 -2.66 -0.07
C VAL A 133 -9.24 -3.03 -0.83
N GLY A 134 -9.29 -4.27 -1.30
CA GLY A 134 -10.38 -4.77 -2.16
C GLY A 134 -10.16 -4.46 -3.65
N MET A 135 -11.16 -4.77 -4.48
CA MET A 135 -11.10 -4.64 -5.94
C MET A 135 -11.60 -3.26 -6.37
N ILE A 136 -10.72 -2.42 -6.92
CA ILE A 136 -11.07 -1.12 -7.50
C ILE A 136 -11.43 -1.33 -8.96
N ASN A 137 -12.68 -1.04 -9.34
CA ASN A 137 -13.15 -1.12 -10.72
C ASN A 137 -12.96 0.22 -11.45
N ALA A 138 -13.03 0.19 -12.77
CA ALA A 138 -12.94 1.41 -13.57
C ALA A 138 -13.97 2.49 -13.16
N ASP A 139 -15.18 2.06 -12.79
CA ASP A 139 -16.26 2.95 -12.34
C ASP A 139 -16.00 3.55 -10.94
N ASP A 140 -15.08 3.00 -10.17
CA ASP A 140 -14.65 3.56 -8.88
C ASP A 140 -13.64 4.70 -9.06
N MET A 141 -13.12 4.90 -10.27
CA MET A 141 -12.18 5.97 -10.59
C MET A 141 -12.91 7.19 -11.16
N ASP A 142 -12.49 8.40 -10.77
CA ASP A 142 -13.04 9.65 -11.34
C ASP A 142 -12.31 10.05 -12.63
N SER A 143 -11.03 9.71 -12.72
CA SER A 143 -10.21 10.01 -13.89
C SER A 143 -9.09 8.97 -14.03
N PHE A 144 -8.61 8.87 -15.25
CA PHE A 144 -7.33 8.28 -15.59
C PHE A 144 -6.42 9.38 -16.15
N GLY A 145 -5.16 9.13 -16.29
CA GLY A 145 -4.27 10.07 -16.97
C GLY A 145 -4.68 10.31 -18.44
N SER A 146 -3.89 11.07 -19.17
CA SER A 146 -4.17 11.44 -20.57
C SER A 146 -4.15 10.28 -21.57
N SER A 147 -3.80 9.07 -21.12
CA SER A 147 -3.77 7.85 -21.93
C SER A 147 -4.95 6.95 -21.56
N ALA A 148 -5.51 6.25 -22.55
CA ALA A 148 -6.57 5.26 -22.36
C ALA A 148 -6.10 3.99 -21.63
N GLU A 149 -4.83 3.90 -21.25
CA GLU A 149 -4.25 2.69 -20.64
C GLU A 149 -4.58 2.52 -19.16
N GLY A 150 -5.16 3.53 -18.52
CA GLY A 150 -5.59 3.49 -17.12
C GLY A 150 -4.73 4.33 -16.18
N LEU A 151 -4.40 3.78 -15.02
CA LEU A 151 -3.64 4.47 -13.98
C LEU A 151 -2.23 4.81 -14.46
N GLN A 152 -1.89 6.10 -14.49
CA GLN A 152 -0.59 6.56 -14.97
C GLN A 152 0.34 6.95 -13.82
N ILE A 153 1.44 6.20 -13.70
CA ILE A 153 2.50 6.43 -12.74
C ILE A 153 3.73 6.91 -13.49
N LYS A 154 4.06 8.18 -13.35
CA LYS A 154 5.16 8.79 -14.12
C LYS A 154 6.15 9.48 -13.19
N GLY A 155 7.44 9.36 -13.51
CA GLY A 155 8.49 10.18 -12.93
C GLY A 155 8.73 11.45 -13.74
N LYS A 156 9.37 12.42 -13.14
CA LYS A 156 9.73 13.71 -13.79
C LYS A 156 10.74 13.55 -14.93
N SER A 157 11.65 12.61 -14.78
CA SER A 157 12.72 12.32 -15.73
C SER A 157 12.95 10.83 -15.83
N ASN A 158 13.77 10.38 -16.79
CA ASN A 158 14.11 8.98 -16.96
C ASN A 158 14.60 8.38 -15.64
N TYR A 159 13.95 7.28 -15.24
CA TYR A 159 14.27 6.55 -14.03
C TYR A 159 14.25 7.40 -12.76
N ALA A 160 13.34 8.37 -12.68
CA ALA A 160 13.14 9.15 -11.46
C ALA A 160 12.88 8.21 -10.26
N ASP A 161 13.57 8.46 -9.17
CA ASP A 161 13.39 7.73 -7.91
C ASP A 161 12.06 8.12 -7.26
N LEU A 162 11.03 7.29 -7.43
CA LEU A 162 9.72 7.55 -6.85
C LEU A 162 9.62 7.15 -5.38
N ASN A 163 10.49 6.25 -4.93
CA ASN A 163 10.47 5.76 -3.55
C ASN A 163 9.05 5.32 -3.13
N CYS A 164 8.35 4.64 -4.03
CA CYS A 164 6.92 4.34 -3.94
C CYS A 164 6.65 2.85 -4.01
N THR A 165 5.75 2.37 -3.15
CA THR A 165 5.15 1.04 -3.24
C THR A 165 3.65 1.19 -3.48
N ILE A 166 3.08 0.36 -4.36
CA ILE A 166 1.65 0.12 -4.46
C ILE A 166 1.43 -1.35 -4.14
N GLU A 167 0.67 -1.62 -3.10
CA GLU A 167 0.45 -2.98 -2.65
C GLU A 167 -1.03 -3.27 -2.38
N GLY A 168 -1.42 -4.52 -2.62
CA GLY A 168 -2.72 -5.02 -2.23
C GLY A 168 -2.70 -5.55 -0.80
N ILE A 169 -3.75 -5.29 -0.05
CA ILE A 169 -3.96 -5.84 1.29
C ILE A 169 -4.86 -7.06 1.19
N GLY A 170 -4.40 -8.18 1.73
CA GLY A 170 -5.12 -9.45 1.68
C GLY A 170 -5.01 -10.16 0.33
N GLU A 171 -6.00 -11.00 0.00
CA GLU A 171 -6.00 -11.87 -1.19
C GLU A 171 -6.92 -11.38 -2.30
N ASP A 172 -7.76 -10.38 -2.01
CA ASP A 172 -8.85 -9.90 -2.86
C ASP A 172 -8.62 -8.48 -3.38
N SER A 173 -7.41 -7.96 -3.23
CA SER A 173 -7.09 -6.62 -3.67
C SER A 173 -6.61 -6.58 -5.11
N GLY A 174 -7.06 -5.59 -5.85
CA GLY A 174 -6.69 -5.45 -7.26
C GLY A 174 -7.31 -4.23 -7.93
N ILE A 175 -7.05 -4.14 -9.23
CA ILE A 175 -7.70 -3.20 -10.15
C ILE A 175 -8.35 -3.98 -11.29
N HIS A 176 -9.55 -3.57 -11.72
CA HIS A 176 -10.33 -4.25 -12.73
C HIS A 176 -10.96 -3.27 -13.73
N GLY A 177 -10.91 -3.62 -15.01
CA GLY A 177 -11.45 -2.81 -16.11
C GLY A 177 -10.52 -1.68 -16.54
N PHE A 178 -9.30 -1.62 -16.03
CA PHE A 178 -8.26 -0.70 -16.47
C PHE A 178 -6.86 -1.25 -16.15
N GLY A 179 -5.87 -0.79 -16.90
CA GLY A 179 -4.48 -1.18 -16.71
C GLY A 179 -3.65 -0.13 -15.99
N MET A 180 -2.34 -0.24 -16.14
CA MET A 180 -1.36 0.69 -15.57
C MET A 180 -0.34 1.09 -16.64
N LEU A 181 -0.05 2.38 -16.73
CA LEU A 181 1.07 2.91 -17.51
C LEU A 181 2.16 3.40 -16.57
N ILE A 182 3.33 2.79 -16.64
CA ILE A 182 4.50 3.18 -15.85
C ILE A 182 5.53 3.78 -16.79
N ARG A 183 5.94 5.01 -16.53
CA ARG A 183 6.87 5.73 -17.39
C ARG A 183 7.85 6.59 -16.60
N ASN A 184 9.13 6.55 -17.01
CA ASN A 184 10.19 7.33 -16.38
C ASN A 184 10.30 7.14 -14.85
N ALA A 185 9.94 5.96 -14.37
CA ALA A 185 9.86 5.64 -12.96
C ALA A 185 10.96 4.66 -12.57
N GLY A 186 11.62 4.92 -11.46
CA GLY A 186 12.52 4.02 -10.77
C GLY A 186 12.11 3.89 -9.30
N ASN A 187 12.61 2.88 -8.61
CA ASN A 187 12.27 2.59 -7.21
C ASN A 187 10.75 2.57 -6.97
N LEU A 188 10.04 1.92 -7.89
CA LEU A 188 8.62 1.64 -7.81
C LEU A 188 8.43 0.15 -7.59
N GLU A 189 7.83 -0.23 -6.49
CA GLU A 189 7.46 -1.61 -6.17
C GLU A 189 5.96 -1.79 -6.34
N LEU A 190 5.55 -2.79 -7.12
CA LEU A 190 4.17 -3.21 -7.29
C LEU A 190 4.06 -4.63 -6.77
N ARG A 191 3.19 -4.88 -5.79
CA ARG A 191 3.11 -6.21 -5.18
C ARG A 191 1.72 -6.57 -4.66
N ASN A 192 1.47 -7.86 -4.58
CA ASN A 192 0.31 -8.46 -3.92
C ASN A 192 -1.05 -7.92 -4.37
N PHE A 193 -1.21 -7.56 -5.65
CA PHE A 193 -2.53 -7.23 -6.18
C PHE A 193 -2.69 -7.69 -7.64
N ALA A 194 -3.92 -7.93 -8.04
CA ALA A 194 -4.27 -8.32 -9.40
C ALA A 194 -4.47 -7.09 -10.29
N VAL A 195 -4.08 -7.20 -11.56
CA VAL A 195 -4.43 -6.25 -12.62
C VAL A 195 -5.22 -7.02 -13.67
N MET A 196 -6.49 -6.66 -13.82
CA MET A 196 -7.44 -7.30 -14.73
C MET A 196 -8.05 -6.22 -15.63
N ALA A 197 -7.58 -6.14 -16.88
CA ALA A 197 -8.05 -5.18 -17.88
C ALA A 197 -9.10 -5.79 -18.80
#